data_9404537a0b3d08c3f767837151b65440
#
_entry.id   9404537a0b3d08c3f767837151b65440
#
_cell.length_a   1.000
_cell.length_b   1.000
_cell.length_c   1.000
_cell.angle_alpha   90.00
_cell.angle_beta   90.00
_cell.angle_gamma   90.00
#
_symmetry.space_group_name_H-M   'P 1'
#
loop_
_entity.id
_entity.type
_entity.pdbx_description
1 polymer ?
#
loop_
_entity_poly.entity_id
_entity_poly.type
_entity_poly.pdbx_seq_one_letter_code
_entity_poly.pdbx_strand_id
1 'polypeptide(L)'
;MYRQITPSVKIEEKDDREVIKITVNSSDFPVFLDGKIYIRSGSTTQEVKGSELTNFLLEKTGKTWDSLTIDATFDDLDLETFEYFKGLAIDRLPEIKNASYKTIFKNLELITNDEKLTRALILLFGKKPQTFFITAQGRAGRFKTPTEILDTVIADGNLFKQLDTLMNAIKKHLNVRFEIKGIERKDVWDYPLEALREAVINALIHKDYLRLQRYR
;
A
#
# COMPACT_ATOMS: atom_id res chain seq x y z
N MET A 1 -5.51 -6.14 -31.20
CA MET A 1 -4.60 -5.51 -32.16
C MET A 1 -3.21 -5.47 -31.56
N TYR A 2 -2.29 -6.32 -32.02
CA TYR A 2 -0.92 -6.32 -31.49
C TYR A 2 -0.19 -5.10 -32.07
N ARG A 3 0.16 -4.11 -31.23
CA ARG A 3 1.05 -3.03 -31.64
C ARG A 3 2.47 -3.58 -31.71
N GLN A 4 3.03 -3.61 -32.90
CA GLN A 4 4.41 -4.02 -33.15
C GLN A 4 5.35 -2.87 -32.75
N ILE A 5 6.36 -3.14 -31.91
CA ILE A 5 7.41 -2.18 -31.63
C ILE A 5 8.35 -2.18 -32.83
N THR A 6 8.50 -1.03 -33.46
CA THR A 6 9.44 -0.86 -34.59
C THR A 6 10.65 -0.08 -34.08
N PRO A 7 11.83 -0.71 -33.95
CA PRO A 7 13.04 -0.02 -33.57
C PRO A 7 13.53 0.88 -34.72
N SER A 8 14.12 2.03 -34.38
CA SER A 8 14.88 2.84 -35.33
C SER A 8 16.32 2.30 -35.36
N VAL A 9 16.78 1.91 -36.56
CA VAL A 9 18.14 1.40 -36.76
C VAL A 9 18.90 2.42 -37.62
N LYS A 10 20.04 2.89 -37.13
CA LYS A 10 20.94 3.83 -37.82
C LYS A 10 22.38 3.35 -37.70
N ILE A 11 23.20 3.65 -38.71
CA ILE A 11 24.64 3.51 -38.63
C ILE A 11 25.20 4.86 -38.20
N GLU A 12 25.97 4.89 -37.15
CA GLU A 12 26.67 6.09 -36.64
C GLU A 12 28.17 5.77 -36.53
N GLU A 13 29.00 6.77 -36.74
CA GLU A 13 30.45 6.69 -36.53
C GLU A 13 30.75 7.07 -35.10
N LYS A 14 31.46 6.20 -34.37
CA LYS A 14 31.89 6.42 -33.00
C LYS A 14 33.31 5.88 -32.82
N ASP A 15 34.22 6.75 -32.35
CA ASP A 15 35.63 6.42 -32.12
C ASP A 15 36.31 5.78 -33.37
N ASP A 16 36.12 6.41 -34.55
CA ASP A 16 36.59 5.95 -35.87
C ASP A 16 36.13 4.57 -36.29
N ARG A 17 34.95 4.13 -35.78
CA ARG A 17 34.33 2.85 -36.12
C ARG A 17 32.85 3.06 -36.46
N GLU A 18 32.37 2.38 -37.47
CA GLU A 18 30.94 2.29 -37.75
C GLU A 18 30.26 1.41 -36.70
N VAL A 19 29.22 1.94 -36.05
CA VAL A 19 28.41 1.23 -35.07
C VAL A 19 26.92 1.26 -35.49
N ILE A 20 26.22 0.16 -35.22
CA ILE A 20 24.77 0.10 -35.45
C ILE A 20 24.09 0.58 -34.17
N LYS A 21 23.37 1.71 -34.28
CA LYS A 21 22.55 2.25 -33.18
C LYS A 21 21.11 1.81 -33.36
N ILE A 22 20.62 1.04 -32.39
CA ILE A 22 19.23 0.60 -32.31
C ILE A 22 18.55 1.39 -31.21
N THR A 23 17.54 2.21 -31.56
CA THR A 23 16.75 2.97 -30.60
C THR A 23 15.36 2.38 -30.51
N VAL A 24 14.95 2.02 -29.29
CA VAL A 24 13.62 1.50 -28.97
C VAL A 24 12.98 2.44 -27.97
N ASN A 25 11.82 3.01 -28.32
CA ASN A 25 11.06 3.83 -27.39
C ASN A 25 10.34 2.95 -26.36
N SER A 26 10.16 3.50 -25.14
CA SER A 26 9.33 2.83 -24.14
C SER A 26 7.89 2.70 -24.64
N SER A 27 7.24 1.58 -24.29
CA SER A 27 5.83 1.35 -24.63
C SER A 27 4.94 1.63 -23.43
N ASP A 28 3.86 2.38 -23.66
CA ASP A 28 2.81 2.61 -22.65
C ASP A 28 1.95 1.35 -22.44
N PHE A 29 2.04 0.37 -23.34
CA PHE A 29 1.31 -0.89 -23.28
C PHE A 29 2.24 -2.05 -22.94
N PRO A 30 1.70 -3.12 -22.30
CA PRO A 30 2.46 -4.34 -22.07
C PRO A 30 2.94 -4.94 -23.39
N VAL A 31 4.21 -5.29 -23.45
CA VAL A 31 4.82 -5.95 -24.61
C VAL A 31 5.15 -7.38 -24.26
N PHE A 32 4.65 -8.29 -25.10
CA PHE A 32 4.84 -9.73 -24.90
C PHE A 32 5.84 -10.27 -25.91
N LEU A 33 6.76 -11.10 -25.45
CA LEU A 33 7.63 -11.94 -26.25
C LEU A 33 7.27 -13.40 -25.93
N ASP A 34 6.77 -14.14 -26.92
CA ASP A 34 6.32 -15.54 -26.75
C ASP A 34 5.33 -15.72 -25.58
N GLY A 35 4.38 -14.79 -25.45
CA GLY A 35 3.37 -14.81 -24.39
C GLY A 35 3.87 -14.43 -23.00
N LYS A 36 5.11 -13.98 -22.86
CA LYS A 36 5.75 -13.58 -21.60
C LYS A 36 6.13 -12.11 -21.59
N ILE A 37 6.17 -11.52 -20.41
CA ILE A 37 6.66 -10.15 -20.20
C ILE A 37 8.03 -10.21 -19.55
N TYR A 38 8.93 -9.40 -20.05
CA TYR A 38 10.30 -9.27 -19.52
C TYR A 38 10.58 -7.83 -19.14
N ILE A 39 11.30 -7.66 -18.04
CA ILE A 39 11.84 -6.38 -17.59
C ILE A 39 13.37 -6.45 -17.52
N ARG A 40 14.01 -5.30 -17.71
CA ARG A 40 15.45 -5.17 -17.52
C ARG A 40 15.72 -4.75 -16.07
N SER A 41 16.50 -5.57 -15.36
CA SER A 41 16.97 -5.25 -14.02
C SER A 41 18.51 -5.24 -14.03
N GLY A 42 19.08 -4.02 -14.08
CA GLY A 42 20.53 -3.84 -14.25
C GLY A 42 21.05 -4.47 -15.55
N SER A 43 21.94 -5.44 -15.44
CA SER A 43 22.53 -6.17 -16.58
C SER A 43 21.71 -7.39 -17.03
N THR A 44 20.68 -7.79 -16.28
CA THR A 44 19.91 -9.02 -16.55
C THR A 44 18.52 -8.72 -17.09
N THR A 45 17.98 -9.62 -17.89
CA THR A 45 16.58 -9.62 -18.33
C THR A 45 15.83 -10.69 -17.52
N GLN A 46 14.74 -10.30 -16.86
CA GLN A 46 13.98 -11.16 -15.98
C GLN A 46 12.54 -11.29 -16.48
N GLU A 47 11.99 -12.50 -16.43
CA GLU A 47 10.58 -12.76 -16.72
C GLU A 47 9.72 -12.31 -15.53
N VAL A 48 8.73 -11.45 -15.78
CA VAL A 48 7.77 -10.98 -14.77
C VAL A 48 6.71 -12.03 -14.54
N LYS A 49 6.51 -12.49 -13.29
CA LYS A 49 5.60 -13.60 -12.93
C LYS A 49 4.75 -13.28 -11.70
N GLY A 50 3.65 -14.04 -11.52
CA GLY A 50 2.84 -14.00 -10.31
C GLY A 50 2.25 -12.63 -10.02
N SER A 51 2.33 -12.19 -8.77
CA SER A 51 1.82 -10.88 -8.32
C SER A 51 2.51 -9.70 -9.00
N GLU A 52 3.80 -9.83 -9.31
CA GLU A 52 4.55 -8.80 -10.03
C GLU A 52 3.99 -8.57 -11.44
N LEU A 53 3.61 -9.65 -12.14
CA LEU A 53 2.95 -9.54 -13.45
C LEU A 53 1.60 -8.82 -13.34
N THR A 54 0.82 -9.15 -12.34
CA THR A 54 -0.47 -8.50 -12.10
C THR A 54 -0.30 -7.00 -11.85
N ASN A 55 0.63 -6.63 -10.97
CA ASN A 55 0.93 -5.22 -10.67
C ASN A 55 1.43 -4.49 -11.92
N PHE A 56 2.35 -5.07 -12.67
CA PHE A 56 2.85 -4.50 -13.93
C PHE A 56 1.73 -4.23 -14.94
N LEU A 57 0.79 -5.18 -15.10
CA LEU A 57 -0.35 -5.01 -16.00
C LEU A 57 -1.31 -3.92 -15.53
N LEU A 58 -1.56 -3.82 -14.23
CA LEU A 58 -2.38 -2.77 -13.63
C LEU A 58 -1.74 -1.39 -13.83
N GLU A 59 -0.46 -1.23 -13.54
CA GLU A 59 0.29 0.02 -13.74
C GLU A 59 0.21 0.49 -15.20
N LYS A 60 0.38 -0.43 -16.16
CA LYS A 60 0.25 -0.12 -17.59
C LYS A 60 -1.15 0.30 -18.02
N THR A 61 -2.18 -0.04 -17.24
CA THR A 61 -3.56 0.43 -17.44
C THR A 61 -3.90 1.68 -16.63
N GLY A 62 -2.92 2.24 -15.90
CA GLY A 62 -3.12 3.38 -15.00
C GLY A 62 -3.94 3.05 -13.76
N LYS A 63 -3.97 1.77 -13.36
CA LYS A 63 -4.70 1.29 -12.17
C LYS A 63 -3.73 0.70 -11.16
N THR A 64 -4.10 0.81 -9.89
CA THR A 64 -3.46 0.13 -8.79
C THR A 64 -4.38 -0.97 -8.24
N TRP A 65 -3.84 -1.92 -7.48
CA TRP A 65 -4.63 -3.02 -6.92
C TRP A 65 -5.78 -2.53 -6.02
N ASP A 66 -5.52 -1.51 -5.25
CA ASP A 66 -6.47 -0.91 -4.31
C ASP A 66 -7.56 -0.07 -4.99
N SER A 67 -7.30 0.44 -6.21
CA SER A 67 -8.28 1.17 -7.03
C SER A 67 -9.31 0.25 -7.71
N LEU A 68 -9.07 -1.06 -7.73
CA LEU A 68 -10.01 -2.02 -8.31
C LEU A 68 -11.30 -2.11 -7.48
N THR A 69 -12.41 -2.28 -8.17
CA THR A 69 -13.71 -2.49 -7.52
C THR A 69 -13.81 -3.87 -6.88
N ILE A 70 -14.70 -3.97 -5.90
CA ILE A 70 -14.99 -5.20 -5.17
C ILE A 70 -16.51 -5.36 -5.02
N ASP A 71 -16.95 -6.60 -4.92
CA ASP A 71 -18.36 -6.93 -4.67
C ASP A 71 -18.64 -6.80 -3.15
N ALA A 72 -18.82 -5.57 -2.72
CA ALA A 72 -19.14 -5.15 -1.36
C ALA A 72 -20.20 -4.06 -1.40
N THR A 73 -20.89 -3.87 -0.29
CA THR A 73 -21.96 -2.88 -0.14
C THR A 73 -21.61 -1.84 0.91
N PHE A 74 -22.40 -0.76 0.97
CA PHE A 74 -22.24 0.25 2.02
C PHE A 74 -22.50 -0.30 3.43
N ASP A 75 -23.25 -1.42 3.56
CA ASP A 75 -23.47 -2.09 4.84
C ASP A 75 -22.22 -2.76 5.40
N ASP A 76 -21.23 -3.04 4.55
CA ASP A 76 -19.93 -3.57 4.96
C ASP A 76 -19.01 -2.49 5.57
N LEU A 77 -19.41 -1.20 5.51
CA LEU A 77 -18.61 -0.09 6.00
C LEU A 77 -18.82 0.18 7.49
N ASP A 78 -17.76 0.51 8.16
CA ASP A 78 -17.70 1.00 9.55
C ASP A 78 -17.77 2.53 9.55
N LEU A 79 -18.97 3.05 9.70
CA LEU A 79 -19.18 4.49 9.69
C LEU A 79 -18.59 5.20 10.93
N GLU A 80 -18.39 4.48 12.04
CA GLU A 80 -17.73 5.00 13.22
C GLU A 80 -16.26 5.34 12.92
N THR A 81 -15.54 4.43 12.25
CA THR A 81 -14.17 4.68 11.76
C THR A 81 -14.15 5.85 10.77
N PHE A 82 -15.17 5.98 9.93
CA PHE A 82 -15.25 7.09 9.00
C PHE A 82 -15.44 8.44 9.71
N GLU A 83 -16.31 8.52 10.72
CA GLU A 83 -16.47 9.75 11.52
C GLU A 83 -15.20 10.11 12.29
N TYR A 84 -14.47 9.10 12.80
CA TYR A 84 -13.14 9.31 13.38
C TYR A 84 -12.17 9.92 12.37
N PHE A 85 -12.12 9.38 11.15
CA PHE A 85 -11.31 9.94 10.05
C PHE A 85 -11.68 11.39 9.75
N LYS A 86 -12.97 11.72 9.67
CA LYS A 86 -13.43 13.10 9.44
C LYS A 86 -12.87 14.04 10.49
N GLY A 87 -12.91 13.63 11.76
CA GLY A 87 -12.36 14.44 12.85
C GLY A 87 -10.87 14.73 12.69
N LEU A 88 -10.09 13.74 12.23
CA LEU A 88 -8.65 13.89 11.99
C LEU A 88 -8.32 14.72 10.74
N ALA A 89 -9.16 14.65 9.72
CA ALA A 89 -8.90 15.24 8.41
C ALA A 89 -9.38 16.69 8.28
N ILE A 90 -10.21 17.20 9.20
CA ILE A 90 -10.92 18.48 9.08
C ILE A 90 -9.99 19.67 8.87
N ASP A 91 -8.81 19.67 9.49
CA ASP A 91 -7.83 20.76 9.35
C ASP A 91 -7.16 20.79 7.97
N ARG A 92 -7.07 19.63 7.31
CA ARG A 92 -6.45 19.49 5.98
C ARG A 92 -7.46 19.54 4.84
N LEU A 93 -8.69 19.12 5.13
CA LEU A 93 -9.79 18.97 4.17
C LEU A 93 -11.07 19.62 4.77
N PRO A 94 -11.13 20.96 4.87
CA PRO A 94 -12.26 21.65 5.53
C PRO A 94 -13.62 21.35 4.88
N GLU A 95 -13.65 21.05 3.59
CA GLU A 95 -14.85 20.68 2.84
C GLU A 95 -15.53 19.40 3.34
N ILE A 96 -14.79 18.54 4.05
CA ILE A 96 -15.34 17.30 4.62
C ILE A 96 -16.42 17.58 5.67
N LYS A 97 -16.37 18.72 6.35
CA LYS A 97 -17.24 19.04 7.49
C LYS A 97 -18.72 18.85 7.18
N ASN A 98 -19.16 19.35 6.03
CA ASN A 98 -20.58 19.37 5.64
C ASN A 98 -20.90 18.41 4.49
N ALA A 99 -19.92 17.67 3.99
CA ALA A 99 -20.12 16.76 2.87
C ALA A 99 -20.71 15.41 3.34
N SER A 100 -21.54 14.81 2.48
CA SER A 100 -21.99 13.44 2.71
C SER A 100 -20.84 12.46 2.57
N TYR A 101 -20.92 11.30 3.23
CA TYR A 101 -19.91 10.25 3.11
C TYR A 101 -19.68 9.82 1.64
N LYS A 102 -20.74 9.73 0.83
CA LYS A 102 -20.63 9.40 -0.61
C LYS A 102 -19.84 10.46 -1.38
N THR A 103 -20.08 11.73 -1.10
CA THR A 103 -19.34 12.84 -1.72
C THR A 103 -17.84 12.76 -1.37
N ILE A 104 -17.54 12.49 -0.10
CA ILE A 104 -16.16 12.36 0.36
C ILE A 104 -15.48 11.16 -0.29
N PHE A 105 -16.14 9.99 -0.31
CA PHE A 105 -15.61 8.80 -0.95
C PHE A 105 -15.36 9.00 -2.45
N LYS A 106 -16.22 9.76 -3.12
CA LYS A 106 -16.05 10.09 -4.53
C LYS A 106 -14.86 11.03 -4.76
N ASN A 107 -14.71 12.06 -3.94
CA ASN A 107 -13.60 13.01 -4.01
C ASN A 107 -12.24 12.35 -3.69
N LEU A 108 -12.23 11.32 -2.84
CA LEU A 108 -11.05 10.51 -2.51
C LEU A 108 -10.86 9.31 -3.45
N GLU A 109 -11.64 9.20 -4.53
CA GLU A 109 -11.60 8.11 -5.52
C GLU A 109 -11.79 6.71 -4.89
N LEU A 110 -12.47 6.65 -3.73
CA LEU A 110 -12.76 5.40 -3.01
C LEU A 110 -14.01 4.68 -3.54
N ILE A 111 -14.80 5.35 -4.37
CA ILE A 111 -15.92 4.77 -5.13
C ILE A 111 -15.84 5.23 -6.58
N THR A 112 -16.31 4.38 -7.50
CA THR A 112 -16.40 4.71 -8.92
C THR A 112 -17.58 5.64 -9.20
N ASN A 113 -17.68 6.15 -10.44
CA ASN A 113 -18.82 6.94 -10.89
C ASN A 113 -20.14 6.17 -10.79
N ASP A 114 -20.10 4.83 -10.97
CA ASP A 114 -21.23 3.92 -10.84
C ASP A 114 -21.47 3.46 -9.39
N GLU A 115 -20.94 4.19 -8.40
CA GLU A 115 -21.02 3.92 -6.97
C GLU A 115 -20.50 2.53 -6.52
N LYS A 116 -19.65 1.88 -7.32
CA LYS A 116 -18.99 0.63 -6.90
C LYS A 116 -17.85 0.93 -5.94
N LEU A 117 -17.78 0.15 -4.88
CA LEU A 117 -16.77 0.31 -3.84
C LEU A 117 -15.40 -0.19 -4.36
N THR A 118 -14.34 0.54 -4.01
CA THR A 118 -12.96 0.10 -4.28
C THR A 118 -12.41 -0.74 -3.13
N ARG A 119 -11.34 -1.48 -3.40
CA ARG A 119 -10.62 -2.25 -2.38
C ARG A 119 -10.03 -1.33 -1.31
N ALA A 120 -9.55 -0.15 -1.71
CA ALA A 120 -9.07 0.88 -0.78
C ALA A 120 -10.15 1.28 0.24
N LEU A 121 -11.39 1.49 -0.21
CA LEU A 121 -12.50 1.83 0.69
C LEU A 121 -12.73 0.75 1.74
N ILE A 122 -12.71 -0.52 1.34
CA ILE A 122 -12.90 -1.64 2.26
C ILE A 122 -11.72 -1.78 3.23
N LEU A 123 -10.49 -1.58 2.77
CA LEU A 123 -9.32 -1.59 3.67
C LEU A 123 -9.37 -0.47 4.71
N LEU A 124 -9.76 0.74 4.29
CA LEU A 124 -9.81 1.91 5.17
C LEU A 124 -10.99 1.90 6.13
N PHE A 125 -12.17 1.55 5.64
CA PHE A 125 -13.42 1.75 6.37
C PHE A 125 -14.31 0.50 6.43
N GLY A 126 -13.87 -0.66 5.99
CA GLY A 126 -14.64 -1.89 6.11
C GLY A 126 -14.76 -2.35 7.57
N LYS A 127 -15.91 -2.93 7.94
CA LYS A 127 -16.11 -3.56 9.25
C LYS A 127 -15.13 -4.72 9.44
N LYS A 128 -14.96 -5.55 8.41
CA LYS A 128 -14.10 -6.74 8.42
C LYS A 128 -13.46 -6.96 7.05
N PRO A 129 -12.43 -6.18 6.67
CA PRO A 129 -11.73 -6.34 5.40
C PRO A 129 -11.22 -7.76 5.15
N GLN A 130 -10.93 -8.51 6.19
CA GLN A 130 -10.42 -9.89 6.15
C GLN A 130 -11.41 -10.87 5.50
N THR A 131 -12.70 -10.53 5.44
CA THR A 131 -13.71 -11.31 4.71
C THR A 131 -13.43 -11.30 3.19
N PHE A 132 -12.91 -10.19 2.70
CA PHE A 132 -12.57 -9.99 1.29
C PHE A 132 -11.10 -10.30 0.99
N PHE A 133 -10.21 -9.98 1.93
CA PHE A 133 -8.76 -10.10 1.78
C PHE A 133 -8.18 -10.79 3.01
N ILE A 134 -8.03 -12.11 2.95
CA ILE A 134 -7.54 -12.95 4.07
C ILE A 134 -6.21 -12.43 4.63
N THR A 135 -5.37 -11.85 3.77
CA THR A 135 -4.05 -11.32 4.15
C THR A 135 -4.09 -9.91 4.72
N ALA A 136 -5.26 -9.25 4.79
CA ALA A 136 -5.39 -7.88 5.27
C ALA A 136 -5.31 -7.80 6.81
N GLN A 137 -4.24 -8.34 7.39
CA GLN A 137 -3.94 -8.33 8.83
C GLN A 137 -2.57 -7.73 9.07
N GLY A 138 -2.45 -6.87 10.08
CA GLY A 138 -1.16 -6.45 10.62
C GLY A 138 -0.65 -7.46 11.64
N ARG A 139 0.68 -7.59 11.79
CA ARG A 139 1.29 -8.42 12.85
C ARG A 139 2.45 -7.68 13.48
N ALA A 140 2.51 -7.69 14.79
CA ALA A 140 3.66 -7.24 15.55
C ALA A 140 4.18 -8.40 16.39
N GLY A 141 5.49 -8.63 16.35
CA GLY A 141 6.15 -9.67 17.15
C GLY A 141 7.32 -9.10 17.91
N ARG A 142 7.47 -9.52 19.18
CA ARG A 142 8.66 -9.27 19.98
C ARG A 142 9.49 -10.54 20.02
N PHE A 143 10.74 -10.41 19.60
CA PHE A 143 11.69 -11.50 19.55
C PHE A 143 12.79 -11.27 20.61
N LYS A 144 13.21 -12.32 21.29
CA LYS A 144 14.41 -12.31 22.14
C LYS A 144 15.64 -12.71 21.33
N THR A 145 15.46 -13.68 20.43
CA THR A 145 16.44 -14.10 19.44
C THR A 145 15.72 -14.24 18.08
N PRO A 146 16.40 -14.41 16.96
CA PRO A 146 15.75 -14.61 15.66
C PRO A 146 14.74 -15.76 15.63
N THR A 147 14.83 -16.71 16.54
CA THR A 147 13.98 -17.91 16.62
C THR A 147 13.08 -17.97 17.86
N GLU A 148 13.33 -17.14 18.88
CA GLU A 148 12.56 -17.13 20.14
C GLU A 148 11.59 -15.94 20.15
N ILE A 149 10.31 -16.23 19.99
CA ILE A 149 9.22 -15.23 20.01
C ILE A 149 8.75 -15.08 21.45
N LEU A 150 8.77 -13.85 21.98
CA LEU A 150 8.28 -13.55 23.34
C LEU A 150 6.80 -13.16 23.35
N ASP A 151 6.34 -12.43 22.32
CA ASP A 151 4.96 -11.96 22.20
C ASP A 151 4.61 -11.75 20.74
N THR A 152 3.35 -12.01 20.38
CA THR A 152 2.83 -11.79 19.02
C THR A 152 1.41 -11.27 19.11
N VAL A 153 1.15 -10.18 18.38
CA VAL A 153 -0.18 -9.58 18.24
C VAL A 153 -0.58 -9.59 16.78
N ILE A 154 -1.78 -10.08 16.51
CA ILE A 154 -2.44 -10.01 15.20
C ILE A 154 -3.46 -8.87 15.29
N ALA A 155 -3.39 -7.94 14.34
CA ALA A 155 -4.30 -6.82 14.23
C ALA A 155 -5.24 -7.02 13.05
N ASP A 156 -6.51 -7.20 13.35
CA ASP A 156 -7.61 -7.34 12.40
C ASP A 156 -8.43 -6.05 12.28
N GLY A 157 -9.46 -6.08 11.46
CA GLY A 157 -10.31 -4.92 11.16
C GLY A 157 -9.73 -4.05 10.06
N ASN A 158 -10.24 -2.83 9.94
CA ASN A 158 -9.75 -1.85 8.97
C ASN A 158 -8.37 -1.28 9.37
N LEU A 159 -7.73 -0.55 8.45
CA LEU A 159 -6.36 -0.06 8.68
C LEU A 159 -6.23 0.87 9.88
N PHE A 160 -7.27 1.64 10.24
CA PHE A 160 -7.25 2.47 11.44
C PHE A 160 -7.20 1.61 12.71
N LYS A 161 -8.07 0.59 12.80
CA LYS A 161 -8.09 -0.35 13.94
C LYS A 161 -6.79 -1.15 14.04
N GLN A 162 -6.24 -1.57 12.89
CA GLN A 162 -4.96 -2.26 12.84
C GLN A 162 -3.82 -1.38 13.35
N LEU A 163 -3.78 -0.10 12.91
CA LEU A 163 -2.78 0.85 13.37
C LEU A 163 -2.83 1.01 14.90
N ASP A 164 -4.00 1.22 15.47
CA ASP A 164 -4.15 1.39 16.92
C ASP A 164 -3.75 0.12 17.69
N THR A 165 -4.15 -1.05 17.20
CA THR A 165 -3.78 -2.34 17.81
C THR A 165 -2.28 -2.56 17.79
N LEU A 166 -1.61 -2.30 16.66
CA LEU A 166 -0.17 -2.47 16.51
C LEU A 166 0.61 -1.46 17.36
N MET A 167 0.18 -0.19 17.39
CA MET A 167 0.80 0.84 18.21
C MET A 167 0.69 0.52 19.71
N ASN A 168 -0.46 0.01 20.16
CA ASN A 168 -0.65 -0.41 21.54
C ASN A 168 0.24 -1.62 21.88
N ALA A 169 0.37 -2.59 20.97
CA ALA A 169 1.26 -3.73 21.15
C ALA A 169 2.73 -3.30 21.25
N ILE A 170 3.17 -2.34 20.43
CA ILE A 170 4.53 -1.80 20.48
C ILE A 170 4.76 -1.04 21.79
N LYS A 171 3.85 -0.12 22.16
CA LYS A 171 3.95 0.67 23.39
C LYS A 171 4.06 -0.19 24.66
N LYS A 172 3.37 -1.34 24.70
CA LYS A 172 3.44 -2.30 25.83
C LYS A 172 4.87 -2.76 26.15
N HIS A 173 5.75 -2.75 25.15
CA HIS A 173 7.12 -3.26 25.26
C HIS A 173 8.19 -2.17 25.24
N LEU A 174 7.81 -0.89 25.22
CA LEU A 174 8.73 0.24 25.30
C LEU A 174 8.89 0.69 26.75
N ASN A 175 10.12 1.13 27.10
CA ASN A 175 10.35 1.78 28.36
C ASN A 175 9.95 3.26 28.27
N VAL A 176 9.43 3.75 29.38
CA VAL A 176 9.08 5.17 29.58
C VAL A 176 9.90 5.71 30.72
N ARG A 177 10.65 6.75 30.47
CA ARG A 177 11.31 7.53 31.50
C ARG A 177 10.47 8.77 31.81
N PHE A 178 10.50 9.18 33.07
CA PHE A 178 9.77 10.36 33.50
C PHE A 178 10.76 11.51 33.73
N GLU A 179 10.57 12.60 33.02
CA GLU A 179 11.29 13.85 33.28
C GLU A 179 10.33 14.83 33.94
N ILE A 180 10.75 15.37 35.10
CA ILE A 180 10.02 16.38 35.83
C ILE A 180 10.71 17.73 35.58
N LYS A 181 10.02 18.65 34.90
CA LYS A 181 10.47 20.04 34.73
C LYS A 181 9.50 20.97 35.46
N GLY A 182 9.89 21.40 36.63
CA GLY A 182 9.01 22.18 37.51
C GLY A 182 7.84 21.38 38.04
N ILE A 183 6.61 21.76 37.66
CA ILE A 183 5.36 21.10 38.09
C ILE A 183 4.89 20.07 37.05
N GLU A 184 5.46 20.10 35.83
CA GLU A 184 5.02 19.24 34.75
C GLU A 184 5.87 17.97 34.64
N ARG A 185 5.17 16.83 34.53
CA ARG A 185 5.75 15.53 34.26
C ARG A 185 5.65 15.28 32.72
N LYS A 186 6.78 14.97 32.09
CA LYS A 186 6.84 14.57 30.71
C LYS A 186 7.27 13.11 30.62
N ASP A 187 6.48 12.32 29.90
CA ASP A 187 6.81 10.94 29.59
C ASP A 187 7.76 10.92 28.37
N VAL A 188 8.95 10.37 28.56
CA VAL A 188 9.97 10.24 27.52
C VAL A 188 10.09 8.78 27.16
N TRP A 189 9.66 8.45 25.96
CA TRP A 189 9.74 7.12 25.38
C TRP A 189 11.15 6.85 24.84
N ASP A 190 11.61 5.59 24.90
CA ASP A 190 12.91 5.19 24.33
C ASP A 190 13.01 5.49 22.82
N TYR A 191 11.87 5.51 22.13
CA TYR A 191 11.75 5.86 20.72
C TYR A 191 10.65 6.90 20.50
N PRO A 192 10.81 7.85 19.58
CA PRO A 192 9.75 8.80 19.22
C PRO A 192 8.50 8.08 18.72
N LEU A 193 7.37 8.30 19.37
CA LEU A 193 6.12 7.61 19.03
C LEU A 193 5.64 7.97 17.61
N GLU A 194 5.92 9.19 17.14
CA GLU A 194 5.61 9.63 15.80
C GLU A 194 6.37 8.81 14.73
N ALA A 195 7.67 8.54 14.96
CA ALA A 195 8.48 7.73 14.07
C ALA A 195 7.99 6.27 14.03
N LEU A 196 7.60 5.72 15.17
CA LEU A 196 7.03 4.37 15.23
C LEU A 196 5.67 4.30 14.52
N ARG A 197 4.82 5.32 14.73
CA ARG A 197 3.53 5.42 14.05
C ARG A 197 3.71 5.47 12.53
N GLU A 198 4.63 6.30 12.03
CA GLU A 198 4.96 6.39 10.62
C GLU A 198 5.45 5.05 10.06
N ALA A 199 6.34 4.36 10.78
CA ALA A 199 6.83 3.04 10.38
C ALA A 199 5.69 2.00 10.29
N VAL A 200 4.74 2.01 11.24
CA VAL A 200 3.58 1.11 11.21
C VAL A 200 2.63 1.46 10.06
N ILE A 201 2.37 2.75 9.82
CA ILE A 201 1.56 3.21 8.68
C ILE A 201 2.19 2.72 7.38
N ASN A 202 3.50 2.95 7.20
CA ASN A 202 4.22 2.53 6.00
C ASN A 202 4.18 1.01 5.80
N ALA A 203 4.31 0.23 6.88
CA ALA A 203 4.17 -1.23 6.81
C ALA A 203 2.78 -1.69 6.38
N LEU A 204 1.72 -0.97 6.79
CA LEU A 204 0.35 -1.28 6.41
C LEU A 204 0.02 -0.87 4.98
N ILE A 205 0.38 0.35 4.55
CA ILE A 205 0.00 0.89 3.24
C ILE A 205 0.84 0.31 2.09
N HIS A 206 2.10 -0.06 2.33
CA HIS A 206 2.99 -0.66 1.33
C HIS A 206 2.97 -2.19 1.33
N LYS A 207 2.06 -2.79 2.08
CA LYS A 207 1.89 -4.24 2.09
C LYS A 207 1.39 -4.75 0.74
N ASP A 208 1.99 -5.84 0.24
CA ASP A 208 1.49 -6.56 -0.92
C ASP A 208 0.27 -7.42 -0.52
N TYR A 209 -0.93 -6.91 -0.76
CA TYR A 209 -2.19 -7.58 -0.46
C TYR A 209 -2.54 -8.72 -1.44
N LEU A 210 -1.82 -8.83 -2.58
CA LEU A 210 -1.96 -9.94 -3.53
C LEU A 210 -1.23 -11.20 -3.07
N ARG A 211 -0.16 -11.06 -2.28
CA ARG A 211 0.60 -12.20 -1.80
C ARG A 211 -0.16 -12.95 -0.72
N LEU A 212 -0.54 -14.18 -1.02
CA LEU A 212 -0.85 -15.17 0.00
C LEU A 212 0.47 -15.53 0.71
N GLN A 213 0.82 -14.80 1.76
CA GLN A 213 1.97 -15.17 2.59
C GLN A 213 1.64 -16.47 3.32
N ARG A 214 2.10 -17.60 2.79
CA ARG A 214 2.22 -18.81 3.59
C ARG A 214 3.40 -18.59 4.51
N TYR A 215 3.13 -18.22 5.76
CA TYR A 215 4.15 -18.29 6.80
C TYR A 215 4.45 -19.78 7.03
N ARG A 216 5.67 -20.19 6.72
CA ARG A 216 6.26 -21.45 7.17
C ARG A 216 6.84 -21.25 8.55
#